data_04d481eb1d277c0a6fd4d53ce3de5b22
#
_entry.id   04d481eb1d277c0a6fd4d53ce3de5b22
#
_cell.length_a   1.000
_cell.length_b   1.000
_cell.length_c   1.000
_cell.angle_alpha   90.00
_cell.angle_beta   90.00
_cell.angle_gamma   90.00
#
_symmetry.space_group_name_H-M   'P 1'
#
loop_
_entity.id
_entity.type
_entity.pdbx_description
1 polymer ?
#
loop_
_entity_poly.entity_id
_entity_poly.type
_entity_poly.pdbx_seq_one_letter_code
_entity_poly.pdbx_strand_id
1 'polypeptide(L)'
;MSRFIDRGAVTAAWVGVGMAVTIAISLLLVIPIEPFYWLLALPAGLLIGYYANQRSDRRRGPWSRILANAAVAGLATGLTMAALLLAVKALFFFGDNGYRPTELGGPVTCTGGADCVYARYREDNAAELAAAGITDTTSFTSFYWGQQLSSAATVLVLTLVGGIGGGVLYGTFRPKSGSAQPSSARGAQAGGGT
;
A
#
# COMPACT_ATOMS: atom_id res chain seq x y z
N MET A 1 14.44 5.83 27.85
CA MET A 1 14.23 6.30 26.47
C MET A 1 12.84 5.91 26.04
N SER A 2 11.91 6.86 25.89
CA SER A 2 10.54 6.60 25.40
C SER A 2 10.65 6.29 23.90
N ARG A 3 10.45 5.04 23.50
CA ARG A 3 10.34 4.70 22.07
C ARG A 3 9.09 5.40 21.54
N PHE A 4 9.27 6.32 20.62
CA PHE A 4 8.15 6.99 19.91
C PHE A 4 7.31 6.00 19.10
N ILE A 5 7.92 4.91 18.67
CA ILE A 5 7.31 3.84 17.87
C ILE A 5 7.13 2.62 18.76
N ASP A 6 5.92 2.12 18.80
CA ASP A 6 5.49 0.97 19.60
C ASP A 6 5.68 -0.35 18.81
N ARG A 7 5.77 -1.47 19.51
CA ARG A 7 5.79 -2.82 18.90
C ARG A 7 4.59 -3.05 17.99
N GLY A 8 3.43 -2.48 18.35
CA GLY A 8 2.24 -2.55 17.52
C GLY A 8 2.42 -1.95 16.12
N ALA A 9 3.11 -0.80 16.00
CA ALA A 9 3.41 -0.18 14.71
C ALA A 9 4.36 -1.05 13.87
N VAL A 10 5.37 -1.66 14.49
CA VAL A 10 6.29 -2.56 13.80
C VAL A 10 5.57 -3.82 13.30
N THR A 11 4.74 -4.43 14.14
CA THR A 11 3.93 -5.60 13.74
C THR A 11 2.98 -5.24 12.59
N ALA A 12 2.31 -4.09 12.67
CA ALA A 12 1.42 -3.62 11.62
C ALA A 12 2.19 -3.34 10.31
N ALA A 13 3.40 -2.77 10.39
CA ALA A 13 4.24 -2.55 9.21
C ALA A 13 4.54 -3.88 8.49
N TRP A 14 4.91 -4.94 9.21
CA TRP A 14 5.13 -6.26 8.62
C TRP A 14 3.85 -6.85 8.00
N VAL A 15 2.71 -6.72 8.66
CA VAL A 15 1.41 -7.14 8.08
C VAL A 15 1.10 -6.32 6.83
N GLY A 16 1.39 -5.03 6.85
CA GLY A 16 1.23 -4.14 5.69
C GLY A 16 2.12 -4.53 4.50
N VAL A 17 3.38 -4.91 4.77
CA VAL A 17 4.28 -5.48 3.74
C VAL A 17 3.70 -6.75 3.14
N GLY A 18 3.24 -7.70 3.97
CA GLY A 18 2.59 -8.91 3.50
C GLY A 18 1.35 -8.66 2.64
N MET A 19 0.51 -7.72 3.07
CA MET A 19 -0.67 -7.30 2.32
C MET A 19 -0.28 -6.66 0.96
N ALA A 20 0.72 -5.78 0.94
CA ALA A 20 1.22 -5.16 -0.28
C ALA A 20 1.74 -6.20 -1.28
N VAL A 21 2.49 -7.20 -0.81
CA VAL A 21 2.97 -8.33 -1.63
C VAL A 21 1.80 -9.12 -2.20
N THR A 22 0.79 -9.44 -1.37
CA THR A 22 -0.41 -10.15 -1.82
C THR A 22 -1.15 -9.38 -2.91
N ILE A 23 -1.34 -8.08 -2.73
CA ILE A 23 -1.98 -7.20 -3.73
C ILE A 23 -1.16 -7.21 -5.03
N ALA A 24 0.17 -7.03 -4.94
CA ALA A 24 1.04 -7.01 -6.11
C ALA A 24 0.97 -8.32 -6.91
N ILE A 25 1.03 -9.47 -6.24
CA ILE A 25 0.93 -10.79 -6.89
C ILE A 25 -0.46 -10.98 -7.52
N SER A 26 -1.52 -10.61 -6.81
CA SER A 26 -2.89 -10.77 -7.30
C SER A 26 -3.19 -9.91 -8.52
N LEU A 27 -2.53 -8.76 -8.64
CA LEU A 27 -2.73 -7.82 -9.74
C LEU A 27 -1.66 -7.91 -10.84
N LEU A 28 -0.70 -8.84 -10.73
CA LEU A 28 0.43 -8.94 -11.67
C LEU A 28 0.00 -9.09 -13.13
N LEU A 29 -1.11 -9.80 -13.36
CA LEU A 29 -1.66 -10.06 -14.70
C LEU A 29 -2.85 -9.16 -15.06
N VAL A 30 -3.16 -8.18 -14.23
CA VAL A 30 -4.27 -7.23 -14.47
C VAL A 30 -3.77 -6.01 -15.20
N ILE A 31 -4.37 -5.67 -16.32
CA ILE A 31 -4.07 -4.48 -17.12
C ILE A 31 -5.38 -3.68 -17.30
N PRO A 32 -5.45 -2.40 -16.90
CA PRO A 32 -4.41 -1.55 -16.26
C PRO A 32 -4.30 -1.79 -14.75
N ILE A 33 -3.07 -1.82 -14.25
CA ILE A 33 -2.80 -2.11 -12.83
C ILE A 33 -2.95 -0.88 -11.91
N GLU A 34 -2.63 0.34 -12.38
CA GLU A 34 -2.57 1.54 -11.56
C GLU A 34 -3.92 1.90 -10.90
N PRO A 35 -5.06 1.91 -11.60
CA PRO A 35 -6.34 2.26 -10.97
C PRO A 35 -6.68 1.34 -9.80
N PHE A 36 -6.33 0.06 -9.89
CA PHE A 36 -6.56 -0.90 -8.80
C PHE A 36 -5.65 -0.63 -7.60
N TYR A 37 -4.38 -0.24 -7.85
CA TYR A 37 -3.48 0.17 -6.77
C TYR A 37 -4.01 1.42 -6.06
N TRP A 38 -4.48 2.43 -6.77
CA TRP A 38 -5.06 3.63 -6.17
C TRP A 38 -6.31 3.31 -5.35
N LEU A 39 -7.21 2.48 -5.91
CA LEU A 39 -8.43 2.05 -5.22
C LEU A 39 -8.12 1.30 -3.91
N LEU A 40 -7.09 0.46 -3.90
CA LEU A 40 -6.72 -0.35 -2.74
C LEU A 40 -5.81 0.38 -1.75
N ALA A 41 -5.06 1.40 -2.17
CA ALA A 41 -4.09 2.09 -1.34
C ALA A 41 -4.72 2.75 -0.11
N LEU A 42 -5.82 3.48 -0.29
CA LEU A 42 -6.49 4.17 0.81
C LEU A 42 -7.07 3.20 1.85
N PRO A 43 -7.90 2.19 1.49
CA PRO A 43 -8.43 1.23 2.46
C PRO A 43 -7.33 0.37 3.09
N ALA A 44 -6.28 0.00 2.36
CA ALA A 44 -5.14 -0.71 2.90
C ALA A 44 -4.45 0.12 4.00
N GLY A 45 -4.18 1.39 3.72
CA GLY A 45 -3.64 2.33 4.71
C GLY A 45 -4.52 2.43 5.95
N LEU A 46 -5.83 2.62 5.74
CA LEU A 46 -6.81 2.77 6.82
C LEU A 46 -6.83 1.54 7.75
N LEU A 47 -6.87 0.34 7.17
CA LEU A 47 -6.86 -0.91 7.93
C LEU A 47 -5.57 -1.06 8.73
N ILE A 48 -4.41 -0.81 8.12
CA ILE A 48 -3.11 -0.95 8.77
C ILE A 48 -2.90 0.10 9.85
N GLY A 49 -3.30 1.35 9.63
CA GLY A 49 -3.22 2.42 10.63
C GLY A 49 -4.09 2.16 11.86
N TYR A 50 -5.30 1.63 11.65
CA TYR A 50 -6.18 1.17 12.73
C TYR A 50 -5.54 0.00 13.48
N TYR A 51 -5.07 -1.02 12.77
CA TYR A 51 -4.46 -2.22 13.32
C TYR A 51 -3.20 -1.94 14.15
N ALA A 52 -2.36 -0.98 13.71
CA ALA A 52 -1.15 -0.56 14.44
C ALA A 52 -1.48 -0.13 15.87
N ASN A 53 -2.58 0.60 16.04
CA ASN A 53 -3.02 1.08 17.35
C ASN A 53 -3.77 0.02 18.15
N GLN A 54 -4.48 -0.88 17.48
CA GLN A 54 -5.13 -2.02 18.13
C GLN A 54 -4.12 -2.98 18.77
N ARG A 55 -2.95 -3.14 18.14
CA ARG A 55 -1.84 -3.99 18.61
C ARG A 55 -0.85 -3.24 19.52
N SER A 56 -1.03 -1.95 19.74
CA SER A 56 -0.18 -1.15 20.63
C SER A 56 -0.27 -1.65 22.07
N ASP A 57 0.90 -1.76 22.73
CA ASP A 57 0.99 -2.10 24.16
C ASP A 57 0.30 -1.04 25.03
N ARG A 58 0.21 0.20 24.54
CA ARG A 58 -0.42 1.35 25.21
C ARG A 58 -1.67 1.82 24.45
N ARG A 59 -2.68 0.99 24.41
CA ARG A 59 -3.95 1.27 23.73
C ARG A 59 -4.61 2.60 24.08
N ARG A 60 -4.24 3.24 25.21
CA ARG A 60 -4.76 4.53 25.69
C ARG A 60 -3.71 5.64 25.63
N GLY A 61 -2.73 5.55 24.74
CA GLY A 61 -1.70 6.57 24.56
C GLY A 61 -2.25 7.93 24.08
N PRO A 62 -1.41 8.99 24.16
CA PRO A 62 -1.77 10.31 23.63
C PRO A 62 -1.96 10.26 22.10
N TRP A 63 -2.75 11.19 21.57
CA TRP A 63 -3.04 11.30 20.14
C TRP A 63 -1.78 11.32 19.25
N SER A 64 -0.74 12.01 19.69
CA SER A 64 0.53 12.06 18.94
C SER A 64 1.12 10.68 18.70
N ARG A 65 1.03 9.78 19.68
CA ARG A 65 1.51 8.39 19.52
C ARG A 65 0.60 7.56 18.62
N ILE A 66 -0.72 7.73 18.74
CA ILE A 66 -1.69 7.04 17.88
C ILE A 66 -1.42 7.40 16.43
N LEU A 67 -1.27 8.69 16.13
CA LEU A 67 -0.97 9.16 14.78
C LEU A 67 0.41 8.74 14.30
N ALA A 68 1.43 8.77 15.16
CA ALA A 68 2.77 8.31 14.81
C ALA A 68 2.80 6.81 14.45
N ASN A 69 2.17 5.96 15.26
CA ASN A 69 2.08 4.52 14.96
C ASN A 69 1.34 4.26 13.64
N ALA A 70 0.24 4.95 13.42
CA ALA A 70 -0.56 4.84 12.21
C ALA A 70 0.19 5.34 10.97
N ALA A 71 0.89 6.48 11.09
CA ALA A 71 1.70 7.04 10.01
C ALA A 71 2.89 6.13 9.63
N VAL A 72 3.61 5.59 10.63
CA VAL A 72 4.72 4.66 10.37
C VAL A 72 4.23 3.38 9.68
N ALA A 73 3.13 2.80 10.14
CA ALA A 73 2.57 1.61 9.52
C ALA A 73 2.05 1.89 8.10
N GLY A 74 1.33 3.00 7.89
CA GLY A 74 0.86 3.46 6.59
C GLY A 74 2.01 3.75 5.62
N LEU A 75 3.07 4.42 6.10
CA LEU A 75 4.27 4.72 5.32
C LEU A 75 4.99 3.44 4.87
N ALA A 76 5.21 2.49 5.78
CA ALA A 76 5.84 1.21 5.44
C ALA A 76 5.04 0.44 4.39
N THR A 77 3.71 0.37 4.54
CA THR A 77 2.82 -0.26 3.56
C THR A 77 2.86 0.46 2.22
N GLY A 78 2.76 1.80 2.23
CA GLY A 78 2.77 2.63 1.02
C GLY A 78 4.09 2.55 0.26
N LEU A 79 5.23 2.58 0.96
CA LEU A 79 6.55 2.39 0.33
C LEU A 79 6.67 1.02 -0.32
N THR A 80 6.17 -0.03 0.34
CA THR A 80 6.19 -1.39 -0.22
C THR A 80 5.30 -1.48 -1.45
N MET A 81 4.08 -0.94 -1.40
CA MET A 81 3.16 -0.93 -2.55
C MET A 81 3.75 -0.14 -3.72
N ALA A 82 4.31 1.05 -3.47
CA ALA A 82 4.93 1.89 -4.50
C ALA A 82 6.15 1.20 -5.13
N ALA A 83 7.01 0.59 -4.32
CA ALA A 83 8.18 -0.15 -4.81
C ALA A 83 7.78 -1.36 -5.65
N LEU A 84 6.76 -2.12 -5.22
CA LEU A 84 6.26 -3.27 -5.98
C LEU A 84 5.59 -2.84 -7.28
N LEU A 85 4.83 -1.75 -7.29
CA LEU A 85 4.26 -1.17 -8.50
C LEU A 85 5.37 -0.83 -9.50
N LEU A 86 6.40 -0.11 -9.05
CA LEU A 86 7.54 0.25 -9.91
C LEU A 86 8.30 -1.00 -10.38
N ALA A 87 8.47 -2.00 -9.52
CA ALA A 87 9.12 -3.26 -9.90
C ALA A 87 8.35 -4.02 -10.98
N VAL A 88 7.02 -4.09 -10.86
CA VAL A 88 6.14 -4.69 -11.88
C VAL A 88 6.26 -3.92 -13.20
N LYS A 89 6.21 -2.58 -13.15
CA LYS A 89 6.37 -1.74 -14.35
C LYS A 89 7.75 -1.90 -14.98
N ALA A 90 8.81 -1.99 -14.17
CA ALA A 90 10.16 -2.25 -14.65
C ALA A 90 10.26 -3.64 -15.31
N LEU A 91 9.64 -4.66 -14.71
CA LEU A 91 9.60 -6.00 -15.27
C LEU A 91 8.98 -5.99 -16.68
N PHE A 92 7.85 -5.32 -16.85
CA PHE A 92 7.20 -5.21 -18.16
C PHE A 92 7.97 -4.31 -19.13
N PHE A 93 8.62 -3.26 -18.63
CA PHE A 93 9.42 -2.37 -19.47
C PHE A 93 10.67 -3.05 -20.06
N PHE A 94 11.41 -3.78 -19.21
CA PHE A 94 12.68 -4.41 -19.60
C PHE A 94 12.52 -5.85 -20.06
N GLY A 95 11.55 -6.58 -19.51
CA GLY A 95 11.36 -8.01 -19.74
C GLY A 95 10.11 -8.35 -20.53
N ASP A 96 9.45 -7.36 -21.15
CA ASP A 96 8.29 -7.60 -22.01
C ASP A 96 8.71 -8.50 -23.18
N ASN A 97 8.20 -9.71 -23.21
CA ASN A 97 8.48 -10.70 -24.24
C ASN A 97 7.62 -10.51 -25.51
N GLY A 98 7.06 -9.33 -25.69
CA GLY A 98 6.27 -9.02 -26.88
C GLY A 98 4.89 -9.67 -26.92
N TYR A 99 4.35 -10.14 -25.77
CA TYR A 99 2.98 -10.64 -25.73
C TYR A 99 2.00 -9.56 -26.14
N ARG A 100 1.17 -9.89 -27.14
CA ARG A 100 0.05 -9.06 -27.56
C ARG A 100 -1.17 -9.94 -27.77
N PRO A 101 -2.33 -9.62 -27.16
CA PRO A 101 -3.59 -10.28 -27.52
C PRO A 101 -3.89 -10.14 -29.00
N THR A 102 -4.46 -11.17 -29.59
CA THR A 102 -4.83 -11.18 -31.04
C THR A 102 -5.75 -10.01 -31.42
N GLU A 103 -6.57 -9.58 -30.47
CA GLU A 103 -7.50 -8.45 -30.61
C GLU A 103 -6.76 -7.09 -30.74
N LEU A 104 -5.51 -7.01 -30.32
CA LEU A 104 -4.67 -5.80 -30.38
C LEU A 104 -3.66 -5.82 -31.51
N GLY A 105 -3.86 -6.67 -32.53
CA GLY A 105 -3.10 -6.62 -33.78
C GLY A 105 -2.00 -7.66 -33.98
N GLY A 106 -2.01 -8.75 -33.19
CA GLY A 106 -1.16 -9.90 -33.46
C GLY A 106 0.26 -9.83 -32.88
N PRO A 107 1.18 -10.72 -33.29
CA PRO A 107 2.49 -10.88 -32.66
C PRO A 107 3.34 -9.61 -32.75
N VAL A 108 3.92 -9.21 -31.63
CA VAL A 108 4.90 -8.12 -31.58
C VAL A 108 6.26 -8.62 -31.99
N THR A 109 6.97 -7.82 -32.74
CA THR A 109 8.29 -8.16 -33.29
C THR A 109 9.45 -7.82 -32.37
N CYS A 110 9.20 -7.17 -31.25
CA CYS A 110 10.22 -6.75 -30.29
C CYS A 110 10.08 -7.49 -28.93
N THR A 111 11.20 -7.70 -28.25
CA THR A 111 11.30 -8.51 -27.04
C THR A 111 11.32 -7.72 -25.73
N GLY A 112 11.44 -6.41 -25.78
CA GLY A 112 11.45 -5.52 -24.59
C GLY A 112 12.41 -4.35 -24.75
N GLY A 113 12.44 -3.51 -23.72
CA GLY A 113 13.25 -2.29 -23.68
C GLY A 113 12.53 -1.07 -24.21
N ALA A 114 13.20 0.08 -24.09
CA ALA A 114 12.61 1.40 -24.36
C ALA A 114 12.04 1.53 -25.77
N ASP A 115 12.77 1.06 -26.79
CA ASP A 115 12.33 1.15 -28.19
C ASP A 115 11.07 0.33 -28.45
N CYS A 116 11.00 -0.87 -27.86
CA CYS A 116 9.83 -1.74 -27.97
C CYS A 116 8.60 -1.13 -27.32
N VAL A 117 8.74 -0.66 -26.07
CA VAL A 117 7.63 -0.05 -25.34
C VAL A 117 7.18 1.25 -26.02
N TYR A 118 8.11 2.06 -26.53
CA TYR A 118 7.79 3.27 -27.29
C TYR A 118 7.02 2.97 -28.57
N ALA A 119 7.46 1.97 -29.34
CA ALA A 119 6.76 1.56 -30.57
C ALA A 119 5.31 1.15 -30.27
N ARG A 120 5.10 0.34 -29.24
CA ARG A 120 3.75 -0.07 -28.79
C ARG A 120 2.93 1.10 -28.32
N TYR A 121 3.50 1.95 -27.46
CA TYR A 121 2.82 3.10 -26.91
C TYR A 121 2.41 4.10 -27.98
N ARG A 122 3.21 4.24 -29.04
CA ARG A 122 2.91 5.08 -30.18
C ARG A 122 1.72 4.57 -31.01
N GLU A 123 1.47 3.28 -31.06
CA GLU A 123 0.31 2.70 -31.73
C GLU A 123 -0.98 2.97 -30.93
N ASP A 124 -0.93 2.77 -29.61
CA ASP A 124 -2.10 2.82 -28.75
C ASP A 124 -2.42 4.23 -28.24
N ASN A 125 -1.42 5.09 -28.05
CA ASN A 125 -1.51 6.40 -27.40
C ASN A 125 -0.84 7.54 -28.17
N ALA A 126 -0.90 7.52 -29.50
CA ALA A 126 -0.26 8.52 -30.36
C ALA A 126 -0.66 9.97 -30.02
N ALA A 127 -1.93 10.19 -29.68
CA ALA A 127 -2.44 11.52 -29.32
C ALA A 127 -1.82 12.05 -28.01
N GLU A 128 -1.62 11.19 -27.03
CA GLU A 128 -0.98 11.54 -25.76
C GLU A 128 0.48 11.91 -25.94
N LEU A 129 1.21 11.12 -26.73
CA LEU A 129 2.62 11.39 -27.06
C LEU A 129 2.77 12.72 -27.80
N ALA A 130 1.88 12.99 -28.78
CA ALA A 130 1.90 14.24 -29.53
C ALA A 130 1.60 15.44 -28.62
N ALA A 131 0.63 15.33 -27.72
CA ALA A 131 0.28 16.36 -26.75
C ALA A 131 1.44 16.63 -25.77
N ALA A 132 2.21 15.61 -25.40
CA ALA A 132 3.38 15.71 -24.54
C ALA A 132 4.68 16.11 -25.31
N GLY A 133 4.64 16.27 -26.65
CA GLY A 133 5.79 16.61 -27.46
C GLY A 133 6.87 15.51 -27.54
N ILE A 134 6.47 14.24 -27.36
CA ILE A 134 7.37 13.10 -27.36
C ILE A 134 7.58 12.60 -28.78
N THR A 135 8.82 12.72 -29.27
CA THR A 135 9.17 12.37 -30.66
C THR A 135 10.22 11.26 -30.81
N ASP A 136 10.88 10.89 -29.71
CA ASP A 136 11.96 9.91 -29.70
C ASP A 136 11.94 9.05 -28.42
N THR A 137 12.68 7.93 -28.44
CA THR A 137 12.75 6.96 -27.35
C THR A 137 13.33 7.53 -26.05
N THR A 138 14.23 8.51 -26.14
CA THR A 138 14.87 9.09 -24.94
C THR A 138 13.87 9.96 -24.19
N SER A 139 13.20 10.86 -24.92
CA SER A 139 12.12 11.69 -24.35
C SER A 139 10.95 10.81 -23.83
N PHE A 140 10.61 9.75 -24.56
CA PHE A 140 9.62 8.77 -24.12
C PHE A 140 10.02 8.09 -22.82
N THR A 141 11.26 7.65 -22.69
CA THR A 141 11.73 6.97 -21.47
C THR A 141 11.57 7.87 -20.23
N SER A 142 11.95 9.14 -20.37
CA SER A 142 11.79 10.13 -19.29
C SER A 142 10.33 10.38 -18.95
N PHE A 143 9.48 10.51 -19.95
CA PHE A 143 8.03 10.67 -19.82
C PHE A 143 7.40 9.46 -19.13
N TYR A 144 7.68 8.27 -19.60
CA TYR A 144 7.16 7.02 -19.04
C TYR A 144 7.50 6.87 -17.55
N TRP A 145 8.79 7.00 -17.20
CA TRP A 145 9.21 6.88 -15.81
C TRP A 145 8.69 8.03 -14.93
N GLY A 146 8.53 9.23 -15.49
CA GLY A 146 7.86 10.34 -14.82
C GLY A 146 6.43 10.00 -14.41
N GLN A 147 5.66 9.40 -15.32
CA GLN A 147 4.30 8.93 -15.02
C GLN A 147 4.30 7.82 -13.94
N GLN A 148 5.22 6.83 -14.06
CA GLN A 148 5.28 5.73 -13.10
C GLN A 148 5.65 6.23 -11.70
N LEU A 149 6.58 7.17 -11.57
CA LEU A 149 6.95 7.78 -10.30
C LEU A 149 5.80 8.60 -9.70
N SER A 150 5.07 9.34 -10.53
CA SER A 150 3.86 10.07 -10.10
C SER A 150 2.80 9.10 -9.57
N SER A 151 2.56 8.00 -10.27
CA SER A 151 1.62 6.95 -9.85
C SER A 151 2.04 6.32 -8.51
N ALA A 152 3.31 5.97 -8.37
CA ALA A 152 3.87 5.43 -7.14
C ALA A 152 3.78 6.43 -5.97
N ALA A 153 4.03 7.72 -6.21
CA ALA A 153 3.85 8.78 -5.22
C ALA A 153 2.39 8.90 -4.79
N THR A 154 1.45 8.80 -5.72
CA THR A 154 0.00 8.80 -5.43
C THR A 154 -0.37 7.63 -4.51
N VAL A 155 0.09 6.42 -4.81
CA VAL A 155 -0.11 5.23 -3.95
C VAL A 155 0.43 5.47 -2.55
N LEU A 156 1.65 6.01 -2.43
CA LEU A 156 2.28 6.33 -1.14
C LEU A 156 1.44 7.33 -0.34
N VAL A 157 1.02 8.43 -0.98
CA VAL A 157 0.21 9.47 -0.33
C VAL A 157 -1.14 8.93 0.11
N LEU A 158 -1.85 8.19 -0.75
CA LEU A 158 -3.14 7.60 -0.42
C LEU A 158 -3.04 6.61 0.75
N THR A 159 -2.01 5.77 0.75
CA THR A 159 -1.78 4.80 1.83
C THR A 159 -1.42 5.50 3.15
N LEU A 160 -0.62 6.56 3.10
CA LEU A 160 -0.27 7.36 4.29
C LEU A 160 -1.48 8.09 4.86
N VAL A 161 -2.27 8.73 4.00
CA VAL A 161 -3.53 9.42 4.40
C VAL A 161 -4.51 8.41 4.99
N GLY A 162 -4.66 7.25 4.34
CA GLY A 162 -5.44 6.12 4.88
C GLY A 162 -4.92 5.70 6.25
N GLY A 163 -3.60 5.54 6.40
CA GLY A 163 -2.98 5.17 7.68
C GLY A 163 -3.31 6.14 8.80
N ILE A 164 -3.13 7.43 8.57
CA ILE A 164 -3.50 8.49 9.52
C ILE A 164 -5.01 8.43 9.83
N GLY A 165 -5.85 8.29 8.80
CA GLY A 165 -7.31 8.11 8.94
C GLY A 165 -7.68 6.92 9.82
N GLY A 166 -7.00 5.78 9.65
CA GLY A 166 -7.15 4.60 10.50
C GLY A 166 -6.78 4.85 11.95
N GLY A 167 -5.72 5.64 12.19
CA GLY A 167 -5.34 6.12 13.52
C GLY A 167 -6.40 7.01 14.15
N VAL A 168 -6.97 7.93 13.37
CA VAL A 168 -8.07 8.80 13.81
C VAL A 168 -9.29 7.98 14.18
N LEU A 169 -9.72 7.04 13.32
CA LEU A 169 -10.83 6.14 13.61
C LEU A 169 -10.60 5.36 14.91
N TYR A 170 -9.41 4.79 15.09
CA TYR A 170 -9.08 4.11 16.33
C TYR A 170 -9.18 5.03 17.53
N GLY A 171 -8.66 6.26 17.44
CA GLY A 171 -8.69 7.23 18.54
C GLY A 171 -10.09 7.67 18.93
N THR A 172 -11.02 7.78 17.96
CA THR A 172 -12.42 8.20 18.20
C THR A 172 -13.30 7.06 18.70
N PHE A 173 -13.16 5.86 18.13
CA PHE A 173 -14.00 4.70 18.44
C PHE A 173 -13.34 3.72 19.43
N ARG A 174 -12.50 4.21 20.33
CA ARG A 174 -11.84 3.36 21.33
C ARG A 174 -12.88 2.48 22.05
N PRO A 175 -12.67 1.15 22.15
CA PRO A 175 -13.51 0.30 22.96
C PRO A 175 -13.49 0.82 24.39
N LYS A 176 -14.65 1.18 24.94
CA LYS A 176 -14.77 1.46 26.39
C LYS A 176 -14.27 0.21 27.08
N SER A 177 -13.28 0.36 27.99
CA SER A 177 -12.87 -0.75 28.85
C SER A 177 -14.13 -1.29 29.48
N GLY A 178 -14.45 -2.55 29.22
CA GLY A 178 -15.50 -3.22 29.96
C GLY A 178 -15.26 -2.93 31.43
N SER A 179 -16.23 -2.39 32.11
CA SER A 179 -16.24 -2.20 33.55
C SER A 179 -15.64 -3.45 34.18
N ALA A 180 -14.57 -3.28 34.95
CA ALA A 180 -13.94 -4.35 35.66
C ALA A 180 -15.05 -5.18 36.31
N GLN A 181 -15.19 -6.41 35.89
CA GLN A 181 -16.12 -7.35 36.52
C GLN A 181 -15.75 -7.35 37.99
N PRO A 182 -16.67 -6.95 38.91
CA PRO A 182 -16.33 -6.90 40.31
C PRO A 182 -15.89 -8.29 40.73
N SER A 183 -14.71 -8.38 41.31
CA SER A 183 -14.10 -9.59 41.90
C SER A 183 -14.88 -10.03 43.15
N SER A 184 -16.15 -10.29 43.02
CA SER A 184 -17.05 -10.70 44.10
C SER A 184 -17.38 -12.20 44.01
N ALA A 185 -16.39 -13.05 44.09
CA ALA A 185 -16.65 -14.48 44.33
C ALA A 185 -15.38 -15.26 44.77
N ARG A 186 -14.50 -14.67 45.54
CA ARG A 186 -13.38 -15.45 46.13
C ARG A 186 -13.30 -15.32 47.65
N GLY A 187 -14.44 -15.16 48.32
CA GLY A 187 -14.51 -14.96 49.78
C GLY A 187 -15.43 -15.91 50.54
N ALA A 188 -15.96 -16.98 49.96
CA ALA A 188 -16.99 -17.79 50.64
C ALA A 188 -16.71 -19.31 50.58
N GLN A 189 -15.46 -19.73 50.66
CA GLN A 189 -15.13 -21.16 50.84
C GLN A 189 -13.90 -21.36 51.73
N ALA A 190 -13.85 -20.70 52.89
CA ALA A 190 -12.89 -21.03 53.93
C ALA A 190 -13.61 -20.94 55.30
N GLY A 191 -14.37 -21.98 55.67
CA GLY A 191 -15.03 -22.04 56.94
C GLY A 191 -16.01 -23.19 57.05
N GLY A 192 -15.50 -24.41 57.26
CA GLY A 192 -16.36 -25.58 57.48
C GLY A 192 -15.55 -26.85 57.62
N GLY A 193 -14.76 -26.95 58.69
CA GLY A 193 -14.11 -28.20 59.10
C GLY A 193 -14.22 -28.36 60.60
N THR A 194 -15.04 -29.23 61.09
CA THR A 194 -14.95 -29.94 62.36
C THR A 194 -14.91 -31.42 62.07
#